data_f054c125a172a8d2c2aa1c84177f5497
#
_entry.id   f054c125a172a8d2c2aa1c84177f5497
#
_cell.length_a   1.000
_cell.length_b   1.000
_cell.length_c   1.000
_cell.angle_alpha   90.00
_cell.angle_beta   90.00
_cell.angle_gamma   90.00
#
_symmetry.space_group_name_H-M   'P 1'
#
loop_
_entity.id
_entity.type
_entity.pdbx_description
1 polymer ?
#
loop_
_entity_poly.entity_id
_entity_poly.type
_entity_poly.pdbx_seq_one_letter_code
_entity_poly.pdbx_strand_id
1 'polypeptide(L)'
;EVQSLGTVFTADEQSQPIWPESAKSLLVAMILYLLEKGYDDGNLANVSMYSIYNLFVEFGTENEVQIVNGEKRNVNALDSIFKSLPRGSAAKAAYATSRFAEGDCRASIFTTLSSDISIFGSDSGISRLTSGNQINFEELADPDHPMAVIMIVPDEKKSRHVIASLFVNQCYNALVDYANKFIGQKLPQRVHFILDEFGNMVNIPDMDTKITVGAGRNLLFDLFVQDLNQLDTKYNNAAKTIRSNTGNLVYINSLDVDTNKYFSSALGDRTIEYTTYSGDLHSFLSHQAGSVDSVPLIRPEDLSELPFGTAITKRQRCYPIKTVFDPFYKLGIKAQSIAEIAKTMDFRYNSLEETIYPLDSIWQKLFIPIKDNKGYMYKAVRRKDPAEIKKLTETYSHGSQTMVLPICCLLYTSP
;
A
#
# COMPACT_ATOMS: atom_id res chain seq x y z
N GLU A 1 -10.31 -9.11 -1.19
CA GLU A 1 -9.83 -7.69 -1.26
C GLU A 1 -9.83 -7.03 0.11
N VAL A 2 -10.96 -6.97 0.84
CA VAL A 2 -11.06 -6.29 2.15
C VAL A 2 -10.05 -6.85 3.17
N GLN A 3 -9.81 -8.16 3.19
CA GLN A 3 -8.83 -8.79 4.08
C GLN A 3 -7.39 -8.43 3.71
N SER A 4 -7.08 -8.29 2.43
CA SER A 4 -5.74 -7.89 1.99
C SER A 4 -5.42 -6.43 2.28
N LEU A 5 -6.43 -5.55 2.29
CA LEU A 5 -6.29 -4.17 2.78
C LEU A 5 -5.82 -4.14 4.24
N GLY A 6 -6.50 -4.90 5.12
CA GLY A 6 -6.10 -4.99 6.51
C GLY A 6 -4.66 -5.47 6.71
N THR A 7 -4.16 -6.38 5.88
CA THR A 7 -2.79 -6.92 6.00
C THR A 7 -1.71 -5.88 5.69
N VAL A 8 -1.96 -4.97 4.74
CA VAL A 8 -0.99 -3.90 4.41
C VAL A 8 -0.83 -2.90 5.56
N PHE A 9 -1.93 -2.60 6.28
CA PHE A 9 -1.91 -1.61 7.35
C PHE A 9 -1.35 -2.15 8.67
N THR A 10 -1.50 -3.44 8.95
CA THR A 10 -1.15 -4.04 10.25
C THR A 10 0.17 -4.81 10.25
N ALA A 11 1.04 -4.61 9.26
CA ALA A 11 2.26 -5.36 9.05
C ALA A 11 3.44 -4.97 9.96
N ASP A 12 3.22 -4.45 11.16
CA ASP A 12 4.31 -4.16 12.11
C ASP A 12 4.72 -5.44 12.85
N GLU A 13 5.86 -6.03 12.43
CA GLU A 13 6.38 -7.32 12.89
C GLU A 13 6.84 -7.34 14.36
N GLN A 14 6.89 -6.19 15.05
CA GLN A 14 7.43 -6.09 16.41
C GLN A 14 6.38 -6.18 17.53
N SER A 15 5.09 -6.14 17.20
CA SER A 15 4.01 -6.27 18.18
C SER A 15 3.57 -7.71 18.40
N GLN A 16 2.99 -8.00 19.56
CA GLN A 16 2.37 -9.32 19.80
C GLN A 16 1.31 -9.55 18.71
N PRO A 17 1.29 -10.72 18.03
CA PRO A 17 0.47 -10.95 16.84
C PRO A 17 -1.03 -10.72 17.04
N ILE A 18 -1.51 -10.77 18.29
CA ILE A 18 -2.93 -10.66 18.60
C ILE A 18 -3.51 -9.26 18.37
N TRP A 19 -2.72 -8.19 18.56
CA TRP A 19 -3.21 -6.82 18.43
C TRP A 19 -3.43 -6.42 16.97
N PRO A 20 -2.44 -6.61 16.07
CA PRO A 20 -2.60 -6.34 14.64
C PRO A 20 -3.74 -7.13 14.01
N GLU A 21 -3.86 -8.42 14.30
CA GLU A 21 -4.93 -9.25 13.74
C GLU A 21 -6.32 -8.83 14.23
N SER A 22 -6.44 -8.41 15.48
CA SER A 22 -7.70 -7.89 16.03
C SER A 22 -8.04 -6.51 15.46
N ALA A 23 -7.05 -5.62 15.27
CA ALA A 23 -7.22 -4.32 14.62
C ALA A 23 -7.64 -4.49 13.15
N LYS A 24 -7.02 -5.43 12.43
CA LYS A 24 -7.41 -5.83 11.09
C LYS A 24 -8.87 -6.31 11.03
N SER A 25 -9.27 -7.17 11.98
CA SER A 25 -10.64 -7.66 12.05
C SER A 25 -11.66 -6.52 12.28
N LEU A 26 -11.31 -5.54 13.11
CA LEU A 26 -12.13 -4.35 13.35
C LEU A 26 -12.22 -3.48 12.07
N LEU A 27 -11.11 -3.26 11.37
CA LEU A 27 -11.10 -2.53 10.10
C LEU A 27 -11.98 -3.21 9.06
N VAL A 28 -11.81 -4.52 8.88
CA VAL A 28 -12.62 -5.34 7.95
C VAL A 28 -14.10 -5.23 8.29
N ALA A 29 -14.46 -5.29 9.59
CA ALA A 29 -15.84 -5.14 10.03
C ALA A 29 -16.45 -3.78 9.62
N MET A 30 -15.71 -2.69 9.81
CA MET A 30 -16.17 -1.35 9.45
C MET A 30 -16.29 -1.16 7.92
N ILE A 31 -15.36 -1.71 7.15
CA ILE A 31 -15.42 -1.69 5.67
C ILE A 31 -16.67 -2.44 5.21
N LEU A 32 -16.88 -3.67 5.68
CA LEU A 32 -18.04 -4.46 5.32
C LEU A 32 -19.34 -3.79 5.73
N TYR A 33 -19.37 -3.16 6.90
CA TYR A 33 -20.53 -2.42 7.36
C TYR A 33 -20.91 -1.27 6.43
N LEU A 34 -19.94 -0.43 6.04
CA LEU A 34 -20.21 0.67 5.13
C LEU A 34 -20.54 0.19 3.71
N LEU A 35 -19.98 -0.93 3.26
CA LEU A 35 -20.35 -1.56 1.99
C LEU A 35 -21.78 -2.08 2.02
N GLU A 36 -22.20 -2.84 3.06
CA GLU A 36 -23.57 -3.30 3.23
C GLU A 36 -24.54 -2.10 3.24
N LYS A 37 -24.18 -1.06 3.99
CA LYS A 37 -24.98 0.16 4.09
C LYS A 37 -25.03 0.94 2.78
N GLY A 38 -23.87 1.13 2.13
CA GLY A 38 -23.80 1.86 0.86
C GLY A 38 -24.57 1.15 -0.24
N TYR A 39 -24.63 -0.16 -0.21
CA TYR A 39 -25.45 -0.96 -1.12
C TYR A 39 -26.95 -0.73 -0.86
N ASP A 40 -27.37 -0.83 0.41
CA ASP A 40 -28.78 -0.64 0.80
C ASP A 40 -29.29 0.77 0.54
N ASP A 41 -28.46 1.77 0.77
CA ASP A 41 -28.81 3.18 0.64
C ASP A 41 -28.53 3.74 -0.80
N GLY A 42 -27.95 2.92 -1.71
CA GLY A 42 -27.56 3.32 -3.06
C GLY A 42 -26.39 4.30 -3.11
N ASN A 43 -25.57 4.33 -2.06
CA ASN A 43 -24.51 5.33 -1.86
C ASN A 43 -23.10 4.70 -1.75
N LEU A 44 -22.81 3.74 -2.62
CA LEU A 44 -21.49 3.09 -2.66
C LEU A 44 -20.35 4.04 -3.02
N ALA A 45 -20.64 5.10 -3.77
CA ALA A 45 -19.63 6.07 -4.20
C ALA A 45 -18.92 6.77 -3.02
N ASN A 46 -19.61 6.89 -1.87
CA ASN A 46 -19.07 7.55 -0.68
C ASN A 46 -18.46 6.57 0.32
N VAL A 47 -18.38 5.28 -0.02
CA VAL A 47 -17.68 4.28 0.80
C VAL A 47 -16.19 4.35 0.48
N SER A 48 -15.43 5.01 1.33
CA SER A 48 -14.00 5.26 1.18
C SER A 48 -13.26 5.06 2.51
N MET A 49 -11.93 4.97 2.46
CA MET A 49 -11.12 4.91 3.69
C MET A 49 -11.29 6.15 4.56
N TYR A 50 -11.55 7.31 3.95
CA TYR A 50 -11.87 8.53 4.70
C TYR A 50 -13.21 8.39 5.44
N SER A 51 -14.24 7.81 4.82
CA SER A 51 -15.52 7.53 5.48
C SER A 51 -15.37 6.52 6.62
N ILE A 52 -14.52 5.51 6.45
CA ILE A 52 -14.22 4.51 7.48
C ILE A 52 -13.48 5.15 8.67
N TYR A 53 -12.51 6.02 8.38
CA TYR A 53 -11.82 6.79 9.43
C TYR A 53 -12.81 7.66 10.23
N ASN A 54 -13.71 8.38 9.55
CA ASN A 54 -14.73 9.19 10.22
C ASN A 54 -15.70 8.32 11.04
N LEU A 55 -16.13 7.17 10.51
CA LEU A 55 -16.95 6.20 11.25
C LEU A 55 -16.24 5.77 12.54
N PHE A 56 -14.95 5.43 12.44
CA PHE A 56 -14.16 5.01 13.58
C PHE A 56 -14.01 6.13 14.63
N VAL A 57 -13.66 7.34 14.20
CA VAL A 57 -13.48 8.48 15.10
C VAL A 57 -14.81 8.84 15.77
N GLU A 58 -15.90 8.89 15.01
CA GLU A 58 -17.19 9.31 15.53
C GLU A 58 -17.81 8.30 16.48
N PHE A 59 -17.83 7.01 16.12
CA PHE A 59 -18.50 5.98 16.90
C PHE A 59 -17.55 5.19 17.82
N GLY A 60 -16.26 5.17 17.52
CA GLY A 60 -15.26 4.48 18.34
C GLY A 60 -14.92 5.20 19.62
N THR A 61 -15.00 6.55 19.62
CA THR A 61 -14.67 7.38 20.79
C THR A 61 -15.89 7.65 21.68
N GLU A 62 -17.10 7.54 21.15
CA GLU A 62 -18.31 7.81 21.91
C GLU A 62 -18.84 6.58 22.67
N ASN A 63 -19.18 6.81 23.94
CA ASN A 63 -19.83 5.82 24.80
C ASN A 63 -21.27 6.25 25.06
N GLU A 64 -22.18 5.31 24.82
CA GLU A 64 -23.59 5.45 25.16
C GLU A 64 -23.86 4.87 26.55
N VAL A 65 -24.70 5.53 27.32
CA VAL A 65 -25.21 4.98 28.57
C VAL A 65 -26.44 4.14 28.25
N GLN A 66 -26.30 2.81 28.32
CA GLN A 66 -27.41 1.86 28.23
C GLN A 66 -27.85 1.39 29.60
N ILE A 67 -29.15 1.28 29.81
CA ILE A 67 -29.70 0.68 31.02
C ILE A 67 -29.96 -0.80 30.72
N VAL A 68 -29.15 -1.67 31.30
CA VAL A 68 -29.28 -3.12 31.17
C VAL A 68 -29.65 -3.67 32.55
N ASN A 69 -30.81 -4.30 32.68
CA ASN A 69 -31.33 -4.85 33.96
C ASN A 69 -31.40 -3.82 35.11
N GLY A 70 -31.63 -2.53 34.76
CA GLY A 70 -31.71 -1.46 35.78
C GLY A 70 -30.35 -0.83 36.13
N GLU A 71 -29.25 -1.34 35.64
CA GLU A 71 -27.91 -0.77 35.82
C GLU A 71 -27.50 0.06 34.62
N LYS A 72 -26.86 1.22 34.89
CA LYS A 72 -26.26 2.04 33.83
C LYS A 72 -24.94 1.42 33.40
N ARG A 73 -24.84 1.03 32.15
CA ARG A 73 -23.58 0.56 31.52
C ARG A 73 -23.18 1.49 30.40
N ASN A 74 -21.93 1.87 30.38
CA ASN A 74 -21.35 2.55 29.25
C ASN A 74 -21.07 1.52 28.14
N VAL A 75 -21.71 1.68 27.00
CA VAL A 75 -21.54 0.82 25.83
C VAL A 75 -20.98 1.70 24.71
N ASN A 76 -19.93 1.22 24.06
CA ASN A 76 -19.35 1.94 22.92
C ASN A 76 -20.36 1.96 21.75
N ALA A 77 -20.44 3.08 21.05
CA ALA A 77 -21.41 3.26 19.97
C ALA A 77 -21.19 2.27 18.80
N LEU A 78 -19.94 1.90 18.50
CA LEU A 78 -19.64 0.82 17.54
C LEU A 78 -20.23 -0.52 17.97
N ASP A 79 -20.17 -0.87 19.26
CA ASP A 79 -20.79 -2.10 19.75
C ASP A 79 -22.29 -2.12 19.51
N SER A 80 -22.96 -0.97 19.68
CA SER A 80 -24.39 -0.81 19.43
C SER A 80 -24.71 -1.02 17.96
N ILE A 81 -23.91 -0.44 17.05
CA ILE A 81 -24.04 -0.63 15.60
C ILE A 81 -23.97 -2.12 15.24
N PHE A 82 -22.85 -2.78 15.56
CA PHE A 82 -22.62 -4.17 15.14
C PHE A 82 -23.55 -5.16 15.83
N LYS A 83 -24.00 -4.86 17.07
CA LYS A 83 -25.01 -5.66 17.76
C LYS A 83 -26.36 -5.61 17.07
N SER A 84 -26.74 -4.47 16.51
CA SER A 84 -28.03 -4.26 15.81
C SER A 84 -28.12 -4.98 14.47
N LEU A 85 -26.98 -5.36 13.85
CA LEU A 85 -26.95 -6.02 12.56
C LEU A 85 -27.61 -7.42 12.60
N PRO A 86 -28.18 -7.88 11.50
CA PRO A 86 -28.77 -9.22 11.39
C PRO A 86 -27.70 -10.31 11.60
N ARG A 87 -28.13 -11.52 11.97
CA ARG A 87 -27.22 -12.64 12.26
C ARG A 87 -26.38 -13.08 11.07
N GLY A 88 -26.86 -12.85 9.83
CA GLY A 88 -26.16 -13.19 8.60
C GLY A 88 -25.21 -12.11 8.07
N SER A 89 -25.07 -10.96 8.75
CA SER A 89 -24.16 -9.88 8.29
C SER A 89 -22.70 -10.30 8.41
N ALA A 90 -21.96 -10.15 7.32
CA ALA A 90 -20.51 -10.39 7.28
C ALA A 90 -19.76 -9.40 8.18
N ALA A 91 -20.22 -8.14 8.22
CA ALA A 91 -19.70 -7.12 9.12
C ALA A 91 -19.79 -7.52 10.59
N LYS A 92 -20.96 -8.07 11.00
CA LYS A 92 -21.18 -8.56 12.37
C LYS A 92 -20.25 -9.74 12.72
N ALA A 93 -20.02 -10.63 11.78
CA ALA A 93 -19.13 -11.79 11.97
C ALA A 93 -17.67 -11.33 12.13
N ALA A 94 -17.21 -10.40 11.28
CA ALA A 94 -15.88 -9.84 11.37
C ALA A 94 -15.65 -9.07 12.71
N TYR A 95 -16.67 -8.37 13.20
CA TYR A 95 -16.58 -7.62 14.45
C TYR A 95 -16.45 -8.52 15.70
N ALA A 96 -16.85 -9.79 15.62
CA ALA A 96 -16.88 -10.70 16.77
C ALA A 96 -15.51 -10.81 17.47
N THR A 97 -14.41 -10.84 16.71
CA THR A 97 -13.05 -10.93 17.25
C THR A 97 -12.71 -9.73 18.13
N SER A 98 -13.02 -8.51 17.70
CA SER A 98 -12.78 -7.30 18.50
C SER A 98 -13.68 -7.18 19.71
N ARG A 99 -14.86 -7.79 19.67
CA ARG A 99 -15.83 -7.77 20.75
C ARG A 99 -15.43 -8.62 21.96
N PHE A 100 -14.63 -9.66 21.75
CA PHE A 100 -14.15 -10.52 22.86
C PHE A 100 -13.08 -9.82 23.70
N ALA A 101 -12.48 -8.75 23.18
CA ALA A 101 -11.50 -7.97 23.92
C ALA A 101 -12.20 -6.99 24.88
N GLU A 102 -11.80 -7.00 26.15
CA GLU A 102 -12.28 -6.11 27.20
C GLU A 102 -11.13 -5.29 27.81
N GLY A 103 -11.46 -4.15 28.42
CA GLY A 103 -10.51 -3.31 29.15
C GLY A 103 -9.33 -2.83 28.31
N ASP A 104 -8.12 -2.97 28.84
CA ASP A 104 -6.86 -2.49 28.23
C ASP A 104 -6.57 -3.17 26.90
N CYS A 105 -6.98 -4.43 26.73
CA CYS A 105 -6.87 -5.16 25.49
C CYS A 105 -7.63 -4.47 24.35
N ARG A 106 -8.86 -4.06 24.62
CA ARG A 106 -9.68 -3.32 23.66
C ARG A 106 -9.10 -1.95 23.34
N ALA A 107 -8.63 -1.23 24.35
CA ALA A 107 -7.99 0.06 24.17
C ALA A 107 -6.76 -0.05 23.24
N SER A 108 -5.96 -1.10 23.41
CA SER A 108 -4.80 -1.37 22.56
C SER A 108 -5.20 -1.64 21.10
N ILE A 109 -6.25 -2.44 20.85
CA ILE A 109 -6.78 -2.69 19.50
C ILE A 109 -7.21 -1.38 18.83
N PHE A 110 -7.97 -0.54 19.54
CA PHE A 110 -8.47 0.74 19.04
C PHE A 110 -7.31 1.72 18.77
N THR A 111 -6.31 1.76 19.64
CA THR A 111 -5.13 2.62 19.48
C THR A 111 -4.29 2.17 18.27
N THR A 112 -4.07 0.87 18.10
CA THR A 112 -3.37 0.31 16.95
C THR A 112 -4.10 0.69 15.67
N LEU A 113 -5.41 0.42 15.58
CA LEU A 113 -6.18 0.78 14.40
C LEU A 113 -6.18 2.28 14.13
N SER A 114 -6.33 3.10 15.18
CA SER A 114 -6.28 4.56 15.06
C SER A 114 -4.97 5.05 14.43
N SER A 115 -3.85 4.47 14.85
CA SER A 115 -2.54 4.77 14.29
C SER A 115 -2.47 4.40 12.81
N ASP A 116 -2.89 3.19 12.46
CA ASP A 116 -2.79 2.64 11.12
C ASP A 116 -3.62 3.42 10.08
N ILE A 117 -4.85 3.81 10.45
CA ILE A 117 -5.75 4.52 9.53
C ILE A 117 -5.69 6.05 9.64
N SER A 118 -4.87 6.59 10.55
CA SER A 118 -4.78 8.04 10.80
C SER A 118 -4.42 8.86 9.56
N ILE A 119 -3.65 8.29 8.65
CA ILE A 119 -3.24 8.93 7.39
C ILE A 119 -4.44 9.35 6.53
N PHE A 120 -5.53 8.60 6.57
CA PHE A 120 -6.74 8.91 5.80
C PHE A 120 -7.55 10.08 6.37
N GLY A 121 -7.32 10.46 7.62
CA GLY A 121 -7.95 11.62 8.25
C GLY A 121 -7.03 12.82 8.40
N SER A 122 -5.72 12.58 8.58
CA SER A 122 -4.74 13.64 8.87
C SER A 122 -4.13 14.26 7.61
N ASP A 123 -4.02 13.52 6.50
CA ASP A 123 -3.49 14.02 5.23
C ASP A 123 -4.65 14.25 4.23
N SER A 124 -5.04 15.51 4.05
CA SER A 124 -6.14 15.87 3.14
C SER A 124 -5.88 15.47 1.68
N GLY A 125 -4.63 15.37 1.25
CA GLY A 125 -4.27 14.87 -0.08
C GLY A 125 -4.57 13.39 -0.22
N ILE A 126 -4.21 12.59 0.76
CA ILE A 126 -4.52 11.16 0.81
C ILE A 126 -6.02 10.92 0.93
N SER A 127 -6.70 11.68 1.81
CA SER A 127 -8.15 11.58 1.96
C SER A 127 -8.87 11.78 0.62
N ARG A 128 -8.49 12.81 -0.14
CA ARG A 128 -9.06 13.09 -1.47
C ARG A 128 -8.69 12.04 -2.51
N LEU A 129 -7.42 11.64 -2.55
CA LEU A 129 -6.93 10.62 -3.49
C LEU A 129 -7.67 9.30 -3.34
N THR A 130 -8.00 8.92 -2.09
CA THR A 130 -8.62 7.62 -1.77
C THR A 130 -10.15 7.70 -1.64
N SER A 131 -10.76 8.87 -1.81
CA SER A 131 -12.22 9.06 -1.74
C SER A 131 -12.92 8.96 -3.10
N GLY A 132 -12.18 8.84 -4.20
CA GLY A 132 -12.72 8.70 -5.54
C GLY A 132 -12.27 7.42 -6.21
N ASN A 133 -13.05 6.95 -7.16
CA ASN A 133 -12.67 5.84 -8.04
C ASN A 133 -12.60 6.37 -9.48
N GLN A 134 -11.42 6.85 -9.88
CA GLN A 134 -11.17 7.42 -11.20
C GLN A 134 -10.47 6.47 -12.16
N ILE A 135 -9.94 5.35 -11.65
CA ILE A 135 -9.16 4.40 -12.43
C ILE A 135 -9.88 3.05 -12.43
N ASN A 136 -10.31 2.64 -13.60
CA ASN A 136 -10.76 1.26 -13.80
C ASN A 136 -9.53 0.39 -14.15
N PHE A 137 -9.14 -0.50 -13.24
CA PHE A 137 -7.97 -1.35 -13.46
C PHE A 137 -8.11 -2.31 -14.65
N GLU A 138 -9.32 -2.70 -15.02
CA GLU A 138 -9.56 -3.58 -16.16
C GLU A 138 -9.13 -2.92 -17.48
N GLU A 139 -9.22 -1.58 -17.58
CA GLU A 139 -8.83 -0.82 -18.77
C GLU A 139 -7.31 -0.86 -19.04
N LEU A 140 -6.49 -1.16 -18.02
CA LEU A 140 -5.05 -1.37 -18.22
C LEU A 140 -4.74 -2.58 -19.11
N ALA A 141 -5.67 -3.50 -19.24
CA ALA A 141 -5.53 -4.70 -20.07
C ALA A 141 -6.24 -4.58 -21.42
N ASP A 142 -6.74 -3.40 -21.80
CA ASP A 142 -7.37 -3.15 -23.08
C ASP A 142 -6.30 -2.95 -24.17
N PRO A 143 -6.21 -3.83 -25.18
CA PRO A 143 -5.23 -3.70 -26.27
C PRO A 143 -5.51 -2.55 -27.22
N ASP A 144 -6.76 -2.09 -27.30
CA ASP A 144 -7.17 -1.03 -28.24
C ASP A 144 -6.92 0.37 -27.66
N HIS A 145 -6.89 0.49 -26.33
CA HIS A 145 -6.68 1.75 -25.64
C HIS A 145 -5.55 1.61 -24.58
N PRO A 146 -4.26 1.59 -25.02
CA PRO A 146 -3.14 1.44 -24.09
C PRO A 146 -3.11 2.59 -23.08
N MET A 147 -3.08 2.25 -21.78
CA MET A 147 -3.09 3.18 -20.67
C MET A 147 -1.79 3.06 -19.86
N ALA A 148 -1.30 4.19 -19.35
CA ALA A 148 -0.23 4.23 -18.36
C ALA A 148 -0.69 5.02 -17.13
N VAL A 149 -0.56 4.40 -15.95
CA VAL A 149 -0.79 5.07 -14.66
C VAL A 149 0.56 5.39 -14.04
N ILE A 150 0.81 6.67 -13.79
CA ILE A 150 2.06 7.14 -13.19
C ILE A 150 1.73 7.65 -11.79
N MET A 151 2.29 6.99 -10.77
CA MET A 151 2.15 7.38 -9.38
C MET A 151 3.47 7.96 -8.88
N ILE A 152 3.45 9.22 -8.48
CA ILE A 152 4.62 9.90 -7.91
C ILE A 152 4.44 9.92 -6.39
N VAL A 153 5.37 9.27 -5.69
CA VAL A 153 5.38 9.20 -4.23
C VAL A 153 6.57 9.99 -3.71
N PRO A 154 6.37 11.01 -2.84
CA PRO A 154 7.49 11.75 -2.26
C PRO A 154 8.34 10.86 -1.35
N ASP A 155 9.66 10.84 -1.56
CA ASP A 155 10.60 9.97 -0.85
C ASP A 155 10.67 10.29 0.66
N GLU A 156 10.54 11.57 1.01
CA GLU A 156 10.59 12.05 2.39
C GLU A 156 9.35 11.69 3.21
N LYS A 157 8.25 11.29 2.57
CA LYS A 157 6.98 10.96 3.25
C LYS A 157 6.69 9.46 3.22
N LYS A 158 7.44 8.70 4.01
CA LYS A 158 7.31 7.22 4.08
C LYS A 158 5.88 6.73 4.33
N SER A 159 5.07 7.50 5.09
CA SER A 159 3.66 7.16 5.33
C SER A 159 2.83 7.06 4.04
N ARG A 160 3.19 7.79 2.99
CA ARG A 160 2.50 7.74 1.69
C ARG A 160 2.87 6.51 0.85
N HIS A 161 4.01 5.88 1.14
CA HIS A 161 4.42 4.64 0.45
C HIS A 161 3.44 3.47 0.68
N VAL A 162 2.69 3.50 1.80
CA VAL A 162 1.60 2.54 2.06
C VAL A 162 0.55 2.60 0.95
N ILE A 163 0.20 3.81 0.49
CA ILE A 163 -0.81 3.99 -0.56
C ILE A 163 -0.34 3.39 -1.89
N ALA A 164 0.95 3.55 -2.22
CA ALA A 164 1.51 2.93 -3.43
C ALA A 164 1.47 1.41 -3.36
N SER A 165 1.82 0.82 -2.21
CA SER A 165 1.76 -0.64 -2.01
C SER A 165 0.33 -1.16 -2.08
N LEU A 166 -0.63 -0.44 -1.50
CA LEU A 166 -2.06 -0.75 -1.61
C LEU A 166 -2.54 -0.71 -3.06
N PHE A 167 -2.18 0.35 -3.79
CA PHE A 167 -2.55 0.50 -5.20
C PHE A 167 -2.04 -0.67 -6.04
N VAL A 168 -0.76 -1.02 -5.91
CA VAL A 168 -0.17 -2.15 -6.64
C VAL A 168 -0.87 -3.45 -6.28
N ASN A 169 -1.15 -3.68 -4.99
CA ASN A 169 -1.82 -4.89 -4.53
C ASN A 169 -3.25 -5.01 -5.06
N GLN A 170 -4.04 -3.92 -4.99
CA GLN A 170 -5.41 -3.90 -5.49
C GLN A 170 -5.46 -4.03 -7.02
N CYS A 171 -4.61 -3.29 -7.73
CA CYS A 171 -4.51 -3.36 -9.17
C CYS A 171 -4.17 -4.79 -9.64
N TYR A 172 -3.18 -5.43 -9.00
CA TYR A 172 -2.83 -6.82 -9.32
C TYR A 172 -4.01 -7.77 -9.11
N ASN A 173 -4.69 -7.69 -7.96
CA ASN A 173 -5.82 -8.57 -7.65
C ASN A 173 -6.98 -8.38 -8.64
N ALA A 174 -7.34 -7.13 -8.93
CA ALA A 174 -8.38 -6.81 -9.91
C ALA A 174 -8.06 -7.35 -11.31
N LEU A 175 -6.79 -7.21 -11.74
CA LEU A 175 -6.33 -7.74 -13.03
C LEU A 175 -6.28 -9.28 -13.05
N VAL A 176 -5.96 -9.93 -11.94
CA VAL A 176 -6.06 -11.39 -11.81
C VAL A 176 -7.51 -11.85 -11.94
N ASP A 177 -8.44 -11.18 -11.24
CA ASP A 177 -9.86 -11.48 -11.34
C ASP A 177 -10.39 -11.25 -12.77
N TYR A 178 -9.90 -10.19 -13.41
CA TYR A 178 -10.23 -9.92 -14.81
C TYR A 178 -9.66 -10.98 -15.75
N ALA A 179 -8.40 -11.40 -15.55
CA ALA A 179 -7.78 -12.48 -16.32
C ALA A 179 -8.56 -13.79 -16.24
N ASN A 180 -9.18 -14.09 -15.09
CA ASN A 180 -10.01 -15.29 -14.90
C ASN A 180 -11.25 -15.31 -15.79
N LYS A 181 -11.68 -14.17 -16.36
CA LYS A 181 -12.81 -14.09 -17.32
C LYS A 181 -12.42 -14.58 -18.73
N PHE A 182 -11.12 -14.72 -19.04
CA PHE A 182 -10.63 -15.11 -20.35
C PHE A 182 -10.24 -16.59 -20.42
N ILE A 183 -10.32 -17.16 -21.62
CA ILE A 183 -9.82 -18.53 -21.88
C ILE A 183 -8.32 -18.57 -21.64
N GLY A 184 -7.85 -19.52 -20.82
CA GLY A 184 -6.45 -19.63 -20.42
C GLY A 184 -6.05 -18.72 -19.27
N GLN A 185 -7.01 -18.01 -18.68
CA GLN A 185 -6.80 -17.13 -17.50
C GLN A 185 -5.68 -16.09 -17.70
N LYS A 186 -5.63 -15.50 -18.88
CA LYS A 186 -4.57 -14.60 -19.32
C LYS A 186 -5.19 -13.31 -19.86
N LEU A 187 -4.62 -12.18 -19.46
CA LEU A 187 -5.04 -10.88 -19.96
C LEU A 187 -4.78 -10.76 -21.47
N PRO A 188 -5.64 -10.04 -22.21
CA PRO A 188 -5.45 -9.78 -23.65
C PRO A 188 -4.15 -9.03 -23.94
N GLN A 189 -3.79 -8.10 -23.05
CA GLN A 189 -2.56 -7.30 -23.14
C GLN A 189 -1.66 -7.56 -21.93
N ARG A 190 -0.34 -7.35 -22.09
CA ARG A 190 0.62 -7.36 -20.99
C ARG A 190 0.50 -6.08 -20.18
N VAL A 191 0.45 -6.23 -18.86
CA VAL A 191 0.49 -5.13 -17.91
C VAL A 191 1.81 -5.20 -17.15
N HIS A 192 2.58 -4.12 -17.17
CA HIS A 192 3.85 -3.99 -16.48
C HIS A 192 3.69 -3.15 -15.21
N PHE A 193 4.11 -3.70 -14.11
CA PHE A 193 4.31 -2.98 -12.85
C PHE A 193 5.77 -2.56 -12.76
N ILE A 194 6.05 -1.31 -13.10
CA ILE A 194 7.40 -0.72 -13.03
C ILE A 194 7.52 -0.10 -11.64
N LEU A 195 8.22 -0.78 -10.73
CA LEU A 195 8.35 -0.39 -9.33
C LEU A 195 9.75 0.18 -9.11
N ASP A 196 9.87 1.48 -9.37
CA ASP A 196 11.07 2.25 -9.06
C ASP A 196 11.19 2.39 -7.54
N GLU A 197 12.41 2.35 -7.02
CA GLU A 197 12.69 2.36 -5.58
C GLU A 197 11.96 1.23 -4.80
N PHE A 198 11.80 0.04 -5.42
CA PHE A 198 11.10 -1.09 -4.79
C PHE A 198 11.65 -1.45 -3.41
N GLY A 199 12.96 -1.25 -3.21
CA GLY A 199 13.62 -1.40 -1.92
C GLY A 199 13.06 -0.47 -0.83
N ASN A 200 12.58 0.71 -1.15
CA ASN A 200 12.09 1.72 -0.21
C ASN A 200 10.57 1.69 -0.02
N MET A 201 9.82 1.02 -0.90
CA MET A 201 8.36 0.89 -0.77
C MET A 201 7.99 0.10 0.50
N VAL A 202 6.79 0.29 1.03
CA VAL A 202 6.21 -0.63 2.02
C VAL A 202 6.00 -2.01 1.40
N ASN A 203 6.09 -3.07 2.21
CA ASN A 203 5.91 -4.44 1.73
C ASN A 203 4.59 -4.60 0.96
N ILE A 204 4.68 -5.16 -0.24
CA ILE A 204 3.51 -5.60 -1.00
C ILE A 204 3.22 -7.03 -0.54
N PRO A 205 2.01 -7.30 -0.01
CA PRO A 205 1.67 -8.64 0.44
C PRO A 205 1.81 -9.69 -0.66
N ASP A 206 2.28 -10.89 -0.30
CA ASP A 206 2.40 -12.06 -1.19
C ASP A 206 3.16 -11.77 -2.51
N MET A 207 4.19 -10.91 -2.44
CA MET A 207 4.93 -10.46 -3.62
C MET A 207 5.64 -11.60 -4.34
N ASP A 208 6.14 -12.58 -3.62
CA ASP A 208 6.73 -13.81 -4.16
C ASP A 208 5.73 -14.63 -4.98
N THR A 209 4.51 -14.76 -4.49
CA THR A 209 3.41 -15.41 -5.21
C THR A 209 3.00 -14.60 -6.44
N LYS A 210 2.90 -13.27 -6.32
CA LYS A 210 2.55 -12.38 -7.42
C LYS A 210 3.52 -12.48 -8.58
N ILE A 211 4.82 -12.49 -8.31
CA ILE A 211 5.86 -12.62 -9.34
C ILE A 211 5.81 -14.02 -9.98
N THR A 212 5.62 -15.07 -9.17
CA THR A 212 5.61 -16.45 -9.65
C THR A 212 4.43 -16.71 -10.59
N VAL A 213 3.25 -16.22 -10.24
CA VAL A 213 2.00 -16.49 -10.97
C VAL A 213 1.73 -15.45 -12.05
N GLY A 214 2.13 -14.20 -11.83
CA GLY A 214 1.77 -13.05 -12.66
C GLY A 214 2.16 -13.19 -14.12
N ALA A 215 3.37 -13.68 -14.41
CA ALA A 215 3.85 -13.86 -15.78
C ALA A 215 2.94 -14.75 -16.63
N GLY A 216 2.37 -15.81 -16.03
CA GLY A 216 1.40 -16.68 -16.70
C GLY A 216 0.10 -15.97 -17.08
N ARG A 217 -0.24 -14.89 -16.39
CA ARG A 217 -1.45 -14.07 -16.60
C ARG A 217 -1.21 -12.80 -17.41
N ASN A 218 -0.03 -12.59 -17.97
CA ASN A 218 0.42 -11.36 -18.65
C ASN A 218 0.63 -10.17 -17.67
N LEU A 219 0.89 -10.43 -16.39
CA LEU A 219 1.25 -9.44 -15.39
C LEU A 219 2.76 -9.55 -15.12
N LEU A 220 3.51 -8.51 -15.43
CA LEU A 220 4.96 -8.50 -15.35
C LEU A 220 5.42 -7.45 -14.32
N PHE A 221 6.49 -7.77 -13.61
CA PHE A 221 7.08 -6.88 -12.61
C PHE A 221 8.50 -6.52 -13.01
N ASP A 222 8.77 -5.22 -13.06
CA ASP A 222 10.08 -4.63 -13.28
C ASP A 222 10.49 -3.95 -11.98
N LEU A 223 11.40 -4.58 -11.22
CA LEU A 223 11.78 -4.16 -9.87
C LEU A 223 13.14 -3.48 -9.89
N PHE A 224 13.21 -2.27 -9.33
CA PHE A 224 14.45 -1.52 -9.18
C PHE A 224 14.84 -1.49 -7.69
N VAL A 225 16.05 -1.94 -7.40
CA VAL A 225 16.62 -1.94 -6.04
C VAL A 225 18.05 -1.40 -6.10
N GLN A 226 18.49 -0.76 -5.04
CA GLN A 226 19.86 -0.25 -4.95
C GLN A 226 20.85 -1.38 -4.63
N ASP A 227 20.42 -2.31 -3.80
CA ASP A 227 21.15 -3.53 -3.44
C ASP A 227 20.19 -4.67 -3.08
N LEU A 228 20.71 -5.89 -3.02
CA LEU A 228 19.93 -7.07 -2.68
C LEU A 228 19.60 -7.17 -1.18
N ASN A 229 20.36 -6.50 -0.31
CA ASN A 229 20.11 -6.50 1.13
C ASN A 229 18.79 -5.79 1.46
N GLN A 230 18.42 -4.75 0.69
CA GLN A 230 17.09 -4.11 0.82
C GLN A 230 15.97 -5.13 0.62
N LEU A 231 16.13 -6.01 -0.37
CA LEU A 231 15.15 -7.04 -0.66
C LEU A 231 15.12 -8.11 0.44
N ASP A 232 16.31 -8.56 0.89
CA ASP A 232 16.44 -9.57 1.93
C ASP A 232 15.88 -9.10 3.27
N THR A 233 16.16 -7.87 3.66
CA THR A 233 15.65 -7.26 4.89
C THR A 233 14.14 -7.11 4.86
N LYS A 234 13.57 -6.77 3.70
CA LYS A 234 12.15 -6.47 3.56
C LYS A 234 11.28 -7.71 3.41
N TYR A 235 11.72 -8.67 2.60
CA TYR A 235 10.93 -9.84 2.23
C TYR A 235 11.44 -11.14 2.86
N ASN A 236 12.52 -11.10 3.65
CA ASN A 236 13.07 -12.26 4.35
C ASN A 236 13.18 -13.49 3.42
N ASN A 237 12.56 -14.60 3.78
CA ASN A 237 12.59 -15.84 2.98
C ASN A 237 11.97 -15.68 1.58
N ALA A 238 10.98 -14.81 1.42
CA ALA A 238 10.33 -14.54 0.13
C ALA A 238 11.27 -13.84 -0.87
N ALA A 239 12.29 -13.11 -0.40
CA ALA A 239 13.28 -12.44 -1.24
C ALA A 239 13.99 -13.41 -2.19
N LYS A 240 14.31 -14.62 -1.73
CA LYS A 240 14.91 -15.66 -2.56
C LYS A 240 13.99 -16.09 -3.70
N THR A 241 12.71 -16.26 -3.42
CA THR A 241 11.68 -16.60 -4.43
C THR A 241 11.52 -15.47 -5.44
N ILE A 242 11.48 -14.22 -4.98
CA ILE A 242 11.42 -13.02 -5.84
C ILE A 242 12.58 -13.03 -6.81
N ARG A 243 13.85 -13.17 -6.32
CA ARG A 243 15.05 -13.20 -7.18
C ARG A 243 15.06 -14.37 -8.16
N SER A 244 14.66 -15.56 -7.73
CA SER A 244 14.70 -16.74 -8.60
C SER A 244 13.65 -16.74 -9.71
N ASN A 245 12.57 -15.97 -9.54
CA ASN A 245 11.53 -15.81 -10.56
C ASN A 245 11.77 -14.58 -11.50
N THR A 246 12.80 -13.77 -11.25
CA THR A 246 13.22 -12.72 -12.20
C THR A 246 14.01 -13.33 -13.34
N GLY A 247 13.41 -13.43 -14.53
CA GLY A 247 14.04 -14.02 -15.71
C GLY A 247 15.12 -13.16 -16.37
N ASN A 248 15.14 -11.86 -16.07
CA ASN A 248 16.11 -10.88 -16.55
C ASN A 248 16.75 -10.18 -15.34
N LEU A 249 18.06 -10.14 -15.31
CA LEU A 249 18.85 -9.39 -14.33
C LEU A 249 19.61 -8.30 -15.07
N VAL A 250 19.44 -7.05 -14.63
CA VAL A 250 20.15 -5.90 -15.19
C VAL A 250 20.96 -5.28 -14.04
N TYR A 251 22.28 -5.30 -14.21
CA TYR A 251 23.21 -4.68 -13.27
C TYR A 251 23.71 -3.38 -13.86
N ILE A 252 23.59 -2.29 -13.13
CA ILE A 252 24.09 -0.96 -13.52
C ILE A 252 25.31 -0.62 -12.67
N ASN A 253 25.15 -0.55 -11.36
CA ASN A 253 26.22 -0.35 -10.39
C ASN A 253 25.70 -0.61 -8.97
N SER A 254 26.53 -1.12 -8.08
CA SER A 254 26.29 -1.21 -6.64
C SER A 254 27.61 -1.16 -5.89
N LEU A 255 27.63 -0.53 -4.73
CA LEU A 255 28.77 -0.57 -3.80
C LEU A 255 28.65 -1.73 -2.82
N ASP A 256 27.51 -2.43 -2.78
CA ASP A 256 27.31 -3.58 -1.89
C ASP A 256 28.07 -4.80 -2.38
N VAL A 257 28.94 -5.31 -1.52
CA VAL A 257 29.83 -6.44 -1.84
C VAL A 257 29.06 -7.73 -2.12
N ASP A 258 28.00 -7.98 -1.39
CA ASP A 258 27.23 -9.22 -1.54
C ASP A 258 26.36 -9.20 -2.78
N THR A 259 25.82 -8.04 -3.16
CA THR A 259 25.19 -7.82 -4.45
C THR A 259 26.18 -8.09 -5.60
N ASN A 260 27.40 -7.56 -5.51
CA ASN A 260 28.42 -7.75 -6.54
C ASN A 260 28.86 -9.23 -6.66
N LYS A 261 29.02 -9.93 -5.54
CA LYS A 261 29.28 -11.39 -5.54
C LYS A 261 28.14 -12.17 -6.18
N TYR A 262 26.91 -11.84 -5.84
CA TYR A 262 25.72 -12.48 -6.44
C TYR A 262 25.69 -12.33 -7.95
N PHE A 263 25.87 -11.10 -8.45
CA PHE A 263 25.87 -10.84 -9.90
C PHE A 263 27.06 -11.52 -10.60
N SER A 264 28.27 -11.43 -10.05
CA SER A 264 29.45 -12.11 -10.59
C SER A 264 29.19 -13.63 -10.72
N SER A 265 28.67 -14.26 -9.68
CA SER A 265 28.30 -15.68 -9.70
C SER A 265 27.18 -15.99 -10.70
N ALA A 266 26.17 -15.12 -10.83
CA ALA A 266 25.07 -15.30 -11.78
C ALA A 266 25.51 -15.19 -13.25
N LEU A 267 26.59 -14.44 -13.53
CA LEU A 267 27.18 -14.32 -14.86
C LEU A 267 27.94 -15.58 -15.29
N GLY A 268 28.41 -16.36 -14.33
CA GLY A 268 29.17 -17.59 -14.54
C GLY A 268 30.67 -17.36 -14.72
N ASP A 269 31.36 -18.43 -15.02
CA ASP A 269 32.82 -18.46 -15.10
C ASP A 269 33.30 -18.63 -16.54
N ARG A 270 34.55 -18.28 -16.78
CA ARG A 270 35.32 -18.60 -17.97
C ARG A 270 36.51 -19.46 -17.63
N THR A 271 36.81 -20.38 -18.50
CA THR A 271 38.03 -21.21 -18.40
C THR A 271 39.23 -20.41 -18.90
N ILE A 272 40.27 -20.41 -18.11
CA ILE A 272 41.59 -19.89 -18.51
C ILE A 272 42.62 -21.01 -18.50
N GLU A 273 43.47 -20.99 -19.51
CA GLU A 273 44.66 -21.86 -19.55
C GLU A 273 45.88 -20.98 -19.23
N TYR A 274 46.69 -21.42 -18.32
CA TYR A 274 47.93 -20.75 -17.99
C TYR A 274 49.07 -21.77 -17.88
N THR A 275 50.26 -21.32 -18.26
CA THR A 275 51.44 -22.13 -18.21
C THR A 275 52.29 -21.69 -17.03
N THR A 276 52.55 -22.63 -16.12
CA THR A 276 53.41 -22.38 -14.98
C THR A 276 54.80 -22.84 -15.34
N TYR A 277 55.77 -21.95 -15.15
CA TYR A 277 57.19 -22.29 -15.32
C TYR A 277 57.78 -22.49 -13.93
N SER A 278 58.26 -23.69 -13.63
CA SER A 278 59.04 -23.96 -12.44
C SER A 278 60.46 -24.40 -12.84
N GLY A 279 61.46 -23.72 -12.34
CA GLY A 279 62.85 -24.03 -12.58
C GLY A 279 63.74 -23.26 -11.61
N ASP A 280 64.83 -23.88 -11.16
CA ASP A 280 65.88 -23.18 -10.43
C ASP A 280 66.63 -22.22 -11.36
N LEU A 281 66.97 -21.04 -10.86
CA LEU A 281 67.68 -19.98 -11.59
C LEU A 281 69.01 -20.45 -12.25
N HIS A 282 69.48 -21.61 -11.90
CA HIS A 282 70.73 -22.20 -12.35
C HIS A 282 70.59 -23.50 -13.14
N SER A 283 69.37 -24.00 -13.40
CA SER A 283 69.15 -25.20 -14.20
C SER A 283 68.56 -24.85 -15.60
N PHE A 284 69.21 -25.42 -16.63
CA PHE A 284 68.75 -25.30 -18.03
C PHE A 284 67.45 -26.08 -18.33
N LEU A 285 66.89 -26.76 -17.31
CA LEU A 285 65.65 -27.54 -17.44
C LEU A 285 64.50 -26.81 -16.73
N SER A 286 63.75 -26.02 -17.48
CA SER A 286 62.45 -25.48 -17.04
C SER A 286 61.36 -26.53 -17.30
N HIS A 287 60.65 -26.92 -16.28
CA HIS A 287 59.43 -27.70 -16.44
C HIS A 287 58.26 -26.76 -16.74
N GLN A 288 57.64 -26.97 -17.88
CA GLN A 288 56.44 -26.27 -18.29
C GLN A 288 55.25 -27.17 -17.98
N ALA A 289 54.35 -26.70 -17.13
CA ALA A 289 53.09 -27.38 -16.82
C ALA A 289 51.92 -26.47 -17.27
N GLY A 290 51.08 -26.96 -18.17
CA GLY A 290 49.84 -26.35 -18.51
C GLY A 290 48.80 -26.65 -17.40
N SER A 291 48.17 -25.62 -16.87
CA SER A 291 47.07 -25.73 -15.92
C SER A 291 45.83 -25.03 -16.48
N VAL A 292 44.69 -25.62 -16.19
CA VAL A 292 43.38 -25.05 -16.57
C VAL A 292 42.68 -24.67 -15.29
N ASP A 293 42.17 -23.41 -15.24
CA ASP A 293 41.46 -22.91 -14.08
C ASP A 293 40.18 -22.21 -14.50
N SER A 294 39.23 -22.07 -13.59
CA SER A 294 37.98 -21.40 -13.80
C SER A 294 37.99 -20.09 -13.02
N VAL A 295 37.76 -18.99 -13.71
CA VAL A 295 37.66 -17.65 -13.10
C VAL A 295 36.33 -17.01 -13.44
N PRO A 296 35.75 -16.16 -12.56
CA PRO A 296 34.54 -15.45 -12.85
C PRO A 296 34.64 -14.69 -14.16
N LEU A 297 33.56 -14.67 -14.97
CA LEU A 297 33.50 -13.93 -16.21
C LEU A 297 33.79 -12.44 -15.99
N ILE A 298 33.26 -11.88 -14.89
CA ILE A 298 33.55 -10.54 -14.37
C ILE A 298 33.71 -10.67 -12.86
N ARG A 299 34.77 -10.15 -12.30
CA ARG A 299 35.00 -10.20 -10.84
C ARG A 299 34.04 -9.27 -10.09
N PRO A 300 33.71 -9.54 -8.82
CA PRO A 300 32.89 -8.65 -8.02
C PRO A 300 33.44 -7.22 -7.92
N GLU A 301 34.77 -7.08 -7.87
CA GLU A 301 35.45 -5.80 -7.81
C GLU A 301 35.27 -5.01 -9.09
N ASP A 302 35.44 -5.67 -10.26
CA ASP A 302 35.29 -5.06 -11.59
C ASP A 302 33.85 -4.58 -11.85
N LEU A 303 32.86 -5.18 -11.18
CA LEU A 303 31.46 -4.73 -11.26
C LEU A 303 31.27 -3.35 -10.62
N SER A 304 31.93 -3.07 -9.50
CA SER A 304 31.85 -1.77 -8.81
C SER A 304 32.54 -0.65 -9.60
N GLU A 305 33.44 -0.99 -10.52
CA GLU A 305 34.22 -0.05 -11.33
C GLU A 305 33.66 0.15 -12.74
N LEU A 306 32.44 -0.33 -13.03
CA LEU A 306 31.82 -0.14 -14.33
C LEU A 306 31.69 1.35 -14.70
N PRO A 307 32.08 1.75 -15.93
CA PRO A 307 31.94 3.12 -16.37
C PRO A 307 30.48 3.58 -16.36
N PHE A 308 30.26 4.85 -16.07
CA PHE A 308 28.91 5.45 -16.09
C PHE A 308 28.17 5.16 -17.41
N GLY A 309 26.91 4.81 -17.30
CA GLY A 309 26.07 4.44 -18.44
C GLY A 309 26.26 3.01 -18.94
N THR A 310 27.13 2.22 -18.31
CA THR A 310 27.33 0.79 -18.66
C THR A 310 26.35 -0.06 -17.83
N ALA A 311 25.73 -1.03 -18.48
CA ALA A 311 24.94 -2.04 -17.82
C ALA A 311 25.31 -3.46 -18.29
N ILE A 312 25.13 -4.43 -17.42
CA ILE A 312 25.28 -5.84 -17.75
C ILE A 312 23.93 -6.51 -17.59
N THR A 313 23.44 -7.08 -18.68
CA THR A 313 22.15 -7.78 -18.71
C THR A 313 22.39 -9.27 -18.83
N LYS A 314 21.81 -10.04 -17.89
CA LYS A 314 21.73 -11.48 -17.95
C LYS A 314 20.28 -11.92 -18.09
N ARG A 315 19.96 -12.54 -19.21
CA ARG A 315 18.68 -13.19 -19.43
C ARG A 315 18.79 -14.69 -19.22
N GLN A 316 17.75 -15.30 -18.68
CA GLN A 316 17.66 -16.76 -18.56
C GLN A 316 17.88 -17.43 -19.93
N ARG A 317 18.72 -18.46 -19.99
CA ARG A 317 19.10 -19.22 -21.21
C ARG A 317 19.85 -18.41 -22.28
N CYS A 318 20.36 -17.23 -21.92
CA CYS A 318 21.15 -16.39 -22.82
C CYS A 318 22.52 -16.08 -22.19
N TYR A 319 23.51 -15.80 -23.03
CA TYR A 319 24.77 -15.26 -22.53
C TYR A 319 24.58 -13.82 -22.02
N PRO A 320 25.38 -13.39 -21.03
CA PRO A 320 25.34 -12.02 -20.56
C PRO A 320 25.80 -11.04 -21.66
N ILE A 321 25.19 -9.87 -21.65
CA ILE A 321 25.48 -8.79 -22.58
C ILE A 321 25.91 -7.55 -21.80
N LYS A 322 27.05 -6.95 -22.17
CA LYS A 322 27.48 -5.66 -21.68
C LYS A 322 27.05 -4.60 -22.68
N THR A 323 26.31 -3.58 -22.23
CA THR A 323 25.75 -2.52 -23.06
C THR A 323 26.07 -1.16 -22.46
N VAL A 324 26.26 -0.16 -23.29
CA VAL A 324 26.38 1.25 -22.88
C VAL A 324 25.10 1.96 -23.29
N PHE A 325 24.47 2.64 -22.33
CA PHE A 325 23.25 3.41 -22.55
C PHE A 325 23.56 4.90 -22.55
N ASP A 326 23.04 5.60 -23.53
CA ASP A 326 23.03 7.07 -23.52
C ASP A 326 21.93 7.58 -22.58
N PRO A 327 22.19 8.58 -21.74
CA PRO A 327 21.18 9.22 -20.92
C PRO A 327 20.03 9.77 -21.78
N PHE A 328 18.79 9.73 -21.25
CA PHE A 328 17.58 10.10 -21.98
C PHE A 328 17.65 11.51 -22.61
N TYR A 329 18.31 12.46 -21.94
CA TYR A 329 18.47 13.84 -22.44
C TYR A 329 19.34 13.95 -23.71
N LYS A 330 20.20 12.94 -23.99
CA LYS A 330 20.94 12.83 -25.23
C LYS A 330 20.12 12.26 -26.39
N LEU A 331 19.02 11.56 -26.07
CA LEU A 331 18.15 10.92 -27.06
C LEU A 331 17.18 11.91 -27.74
N GLY A 332 17.28 13.21 -27.43
CA GLY A 332 16.40 14.23 -27.99
C GLY A 332 14.94 14.16 -27.50
N ILE A 333 14.67 13.39 -26.45
CA ILE A 333 13.35 13.27 -25.84
C ILE A 333 13.04 14.59 -25.13
N LYS A 334 11.98 15.27 -25.58
CA LYS A 334 11.48 16.47 -24.90
C LYS A 334 10.67 16.05 -23.70
N ALA A 335 11.20 16.29 -22.51
CA ALA A 335 10.45 16.12 -21.27
C ALA A 335 9.67 17.41 -20.96
N GLN A 336 8.40 17.27 -20.58
CA GLN A 336 7.61 18.36 -19.99
C GLN A 336 7.76 18.31 -18.47
N SER A 337 7.84 19.49 -17.84
CA SER A 337 7.84 19.54 -16.38
C SER A 337 6.46 19.18 -15.83
N ILE A 338 6.42 18.61 -14.62
CA ILE A 338 5.15 18.31 -13.90
C ILE A 338 4.29 19.58 -13.81
N ALA A 339 4.91 20.75 -13.61
CA ALA A 339 4.22 22.03 -13.56
C ALA A 339 3.55 22.43 -14.89
N GLU A 340 4.15 22.06 -16.03
CA GLU A 340 3.56 22.29 -17.35
C GLU A 340 2.39 21.32 -17.60
N ILE A 341 2.56 20.06 -17.25
CA ILE A 341 1.49 19.04 -17.35
C ILE A 341 0.32 19.44 -16.44
N ALA A 342 0.58 19.86 -15.19
CA ALA A 342 -0.45 20.28 -14.25
C ALA A 342 -1.29 21.46 -14.73
N LYS A 343 -0.71 22.39 -15.54
CA LYS A 343 -1.46 23.51 -16.16
C LYS A 343 -2.46 23.06 -17.23
N THR A 344 -2.24 21.91 -17.83
CA THR A 344 -3.12 21.36 -18.90
C THR A 344 -4.17 20.39 -18.35
N MET A 345 -4.04 19.98 -17.09
CA MET A 345 -4.97 19.08 -16.42
C MET A 345 -6.06 19.86 -15.67
N ASP A 346 -7.31 19.56 -15.97
CA ASP A 346 -8.44 20.08 -15.21
C ASP A 346 -8.63 19.20 -13.96
N PHE A 347 -8.00 19.60 -12.85
CA PHE A 347 -8.16 18.91 -11.58
C PHE A 347 -9.48 19.32 -10.92
N ARG A 348 -10.52 18.51 -11.15
CA ARG A 348 -11.78 18.66 -10.41
C ARG A 348 -11.72 17.82 -9.14
N TYR A 349 -11.60 18.48 -8.01
CA TYR A 349 -11.71 17.85 -6.71
C TYR A 349 -13.09 18.10 -6.13
N ASN A 350 -13.80 17.02 -5.79
CA ASN A 350 -14.97 17.16 -4.93
C ASN A 350 -14.53 17.65 -3.55
N SER A 351 -15.37 18.40 -2.86
CA SER A 351 -15.08 18.72 -1.46
C SER A 351 -15.03 17.43 -0.65
N LEU A 352 -14.16 17.36 0.36
CA LEU A 352 -14.09 16.17 1.22
C LEU A 352 -15.44 15.91 1.92
N GLU A 353 -16.20 16.95 2.21
CA GLU A 353 -17.53 16.86 2.81
C GLU A 353 -18.53 16.12 1.92
N GLU A 354 -18.45 16.30 0.58
CA GLU A 354 -19.29 15.59 -0.38
C GLU A 354 -18.92 14.13 -0.57
N THR A 355 -17.70 13.74 -0.19
CA THR A 355 -17.20 12.37 -0.32
C THR A 355 -17.39 11.51 0.93
N ILE A 356 -17.83 12.12 2.05
CA ILE A 356 -18.10 11.39 3.29
C ILE A 356 -19.41 10.63 3.18
N TYR A 357 -19.42 9.37 3.64
CA TYR A 357 -20.65 8.64 3.83
C TYR A 357 -21.51 9.33 4.92
N PRO A 358 -22.82 9.58 4.68
CA PRO A 358 -23.67 10.33 5.64
C PRO A 358 -23.91 9.52 6.92
N LEU A 359 -23.08 9.76 7.94
CA LEU A 359 -23.13 9.05 9.23
C LEU A 359 -24.40 9.39 10.05
N ASP A 360 -25.04 10.52 9.79
CA ASP A 360 -26.27 10.92 10.45
C ASP A 360 -27.40 9.90 10.31
N SER A 361 -27.47 9.20 9.18
CA SER A 361 -28.43 8.12 8.96
C SER A 361 -28.19 6.90 9.87
N ILE A 362 -26.96 6.72 10.30
CA ILE A 362 -26.56 5.64 11.25
C ILE A 362 -27.00 6.02 12.66
N TRP A 363 -26.76 7.28 13.07
CA TRP A 363 -27.16 7.80 14.34
C TRP A 363 -28.69 7.71 14.53
N GLN A 364 -29.47 8.12 13.54
CA GLN A 364 -30.93 8.06 13.62
C GLN A 364 -31.50 6.66 13.85
N LYS A 365 -30.82 5.62 13.37
CA LYS A 365 -31.27 4.22 13.55
C LYS A 365 -30.84 3.61 14.89
N LEU A 366 -29.83 4.17 15.55
CA LEU A 366 -29.38 3.70 16.87
C LEU A 366 -30.26 4.14 18.03
N PHE A 367 -31.06 5.20 17.84
CA PHE A 367 -31.86 5.80 18.90
C PHE A 367 -33.26 5.21 18.97
N ILE A 368 -33.42 4.18 19.78
CA ILE A 368 -34.71 3.73 20.25
C ILE A 368 -35.05 4.54 21.52
N PRO A 369 -36.18 5.28 21.53
CA PRO A 369 -36.60 6.00 22.73
C PRO A 369 -36.84 4.98 23.86
N ILE A 370 -36.06 5.09 24.91
CA ILE A 370 -36.22 4.25 26.12
C ILE A 370 -37.18 4.99 27.06
N LYS A 371 -38.34 4.38 27.37
CA LYS A 371 -39.19 4.84 28.49
C LYS A 371 -38.62 4.30 29.79
N ASP A 372 -38.38 5.17 30.76
CA ASP A 372 -38.11 4.74 32.10
C ASP A 372 -39.41 4.24 32.80
N ASN A 373 -39.26 3.62 33.98
CA ASN A 373 -40.38 3.14 34.75
C ASN A 373 -41.31 4.25 35.27
N LYS A 374 -40.96 5.53 35.06
CA LYS A 374 -41.76 6.70 35.41
C LYS A 374 -42.38 7.37 34.19
N GLY A 375 -42.20 6.79 32.99
CA GLY A 375 -42.80 7.28 31.76
C GLY A 375 -42.03 8.43 31.07
N TYR A 376 -40.85 8.78 31.59
CA TYR A 376 -40.02 9.81 30.92
C TYR A 376 -39.30 9.21 29.71
N MET A 377 -39.39 9.91 28.63
CA MET A 377 -38.67 9.55 27.41
C MET A 377 -37.28 10.19 27.46
N TYR A 378 -36.26 9.38 27.54
CA TYR A 378 -34.89 9.82 27.36
C TYR A 378 -34.55 9.65 25.89
N LYS A 379 -34.30 10.74 25.17
CA LYS A 379 -33.55 10.69 23.93
C LYS A 379 -32.12 10.33 24.31
N ALA A 380 -31.75 9.08 24.04
CA ALA A 380 -30.34 8.73 24.10
C ALA A 380 -29.66 9.60 23.05
N VAL A 381 -28.85 10.42 23.50
CA VAL A 381 -27.87 11.27 22.97
C VAL A 381 -27.58 11.22 21.52
N ARG A 382 -27.74 12.04 20.78
CA ARG A 382 -27.39 13.30 20.55
C ARG A 382 -26.25 13.59 19.57
N ARG A 383 -26.47 13.81 18.37
CA ARG A 383 -25.97 15.06 17.80
C ARG A 383 -27.04 16.10 17.99
N LYS A 384 -26.64 17.29 18.43
CA LYS A 384 -27.53 18.42 18.44
C LYS A 384 -28.09 18.60 17.05
N ASP A 385 -29.39 18.77 16.96
CA ASP A 385 -30.10 19.11 15.73
C ASP A 385 -29.30 20.22 15.01
N PRO A 386 -29.06 20.16 13.69
CA PRO A 386 -28.43 21.25 12.95
C PRO A 386 -29.00 22.63 13.24
N ALA A 387 -30.30 22.71 13.53
CA ALA A 387 -30.96 23.94 13.99
C ALA A 387 -30.48 24.39 15.39
N GLU A 388 -30.16 23.47 16.31
CA GLU A 388 -29.62 23.79 17.63
C GLU A 388 -28.12 24.17 17.53
N ILE A 389 -27.36 23.53 16.63
CA ILE A 389 -25.96 23.92 16.38
C ILE A 389 -25.90 25.33 15.79
N LYS A 390 -26.80 25.66 14.87
CA LYS A 390 -26.88 27.01 14.31
C LYS A 390 -27.23 28.03 15.39
N LYS A 391 -28.18 27.72 16.26
CA LYS A 391 -28.55 28.57 17.39
C LYS A 391 -27.44 28.79 18.40
N LEU A 392 -26.64 27.74 18.68
CA LEU A 392 -25.48 27.84 19.56
C LEU A 392 -24.35 28.63 18.92
N THR A 393 -24.10 28.45 17.61
CA THR A 393 -23.10 29.23 16.86
C THR A 393 -23.47 30.72 16.84
N GLU A 394 -24.75 31.05 16.68
CA GLU A 394 -25.28 32.43 16.74
C GLU A 394 -25.18 33.00 18.16
N THR A 395 -25.35 32.20 19.19
CA THR A 395 -25.27 32.67 20.60
C THR A 395 -23.82 32.85 21.06
N TYR A 396 -22.87 32.06 20.53
CA TYR A 396 -21.43 32.20 20.85
C TYR A 396 -20.69 33.21 19.97
N SER A 397 -21.26 33.64 18.85
CA SER A 397 -20.65 34.71 18.02
C SER A 397 -20.74 36.10 18.63
N HIS A 398 -21.46 36.26 19.74
CA HIS A 398 -21.60 37.56 20.45
C HIS A 398 -20.75 37.68 21.73
N GLY A 399 -19.84 36.77 22.02
CA GLY A 399 -19.17 36.83 23.30
C GLY A 399 -17.80 36.17 23.48
N SER A 400 -16.96 36.05 22.47
CA SER A 400 -15.48 36.01 22.61
C SER A 400 -14.83 35.83 21.25
N GLN A 401 -13.86 36.68 20.98
CA GLN A 401 -12.95 36.56 19.84
C GLN A 401 -12.12 35.28 19.97
N THR A 402 -12.62 34.19 19.43
CA THR A 402 -11.78 33.04 19.09
C THR A 402 -11.73 33.02 17.58
N MET A 403 -10.60 33.41 17.04
CA MET A 403 -10.29 33.35 15.62
C MET A 403 -10.38 31.91 15.18
N VAL A 404 -11.45 31.53 14.52
CA VAL A 404 -11.48 30.36 13.67
C VAL A 404 -10.81 30.76 12.37
N LEU A 405 -9.54 30.43 12.27
CA LEU A 405 -8.84 30.51 11.00
C LEU A 405 -9.46 29.49 10.04
N PRO A 406 -10.01 29.93 8.91
CA PRO A 406 -10.35 29.00 7.86
C PRO A 406 -9.03 28.47 7.31
N ILE A 407 -8.77 27.18 7.50
CA ILE A 407 -7.71 26.49 6.77
C ILE A 407 -8.20 26.29 5.34
N CYS A 408 -8.15 27.36 4.59
CA CYS A 408 -8.20 27.33 3.14
C CYS A 408 -6.82 27.77 2.64
N CYS A 409 -6.20 26.92 1.82
CA CYS A 409 -5.08 27.24 0.94
C CYS A 409 -3.74 27.58 1.61
N LEU A 410 -2.95 26.54 1.87
CA LEU A 410 -1.51 26.62 1.73
C LEU A 410 -1.05 25.46 0.86
N LEU A 411 -1.29 25.60 -0.42
CA LEU A 411 -0.56 24.93 -1.48
C LEU A 411 0.40 25.96 -2.06
N TYR A 412 1.68 25.58 -2.05
CA TYR A 412 2.79 26.19 -2.76
C TYR A 412 3.35 27.53 -2.26
N THR A 413 4.44 27.41 -1.53
CA THR A 413 5.65 28.15 -1.88
C THR A 413 6.85 27.23 -1.74
N SER A 414 7.43 26.85 -2.89
CA SER A 414 8.85 26.53 -2.98
C SER A 414 9.62 27.80 -3.25
N PRO A 415 10.96 27.86 -3.01
CA PRO A 415 11.80 27.89 -4.19
C PRO A 415 12.34 26.51 -4.54
#